data_e9c4a9ca86beb6c4d52185a0f9b3a736
#
_entry.id   e9c4a9ca86beb6c4d52185a0f9b3a736
#
_cell.length_a   1.000
_cell.length_b   1.000
_cell.length_c   1.000
_cell.angle_alpha   90.00
_cell.angle_beta   90.00
_cell.angle_gamma   90.00
#
_symmetry.space_group_name_H-M   'P 1'
#
loop_
_entity.id
_entity.type
_entity.pdbx_description
1 polymer ?
#
loop_
_entity_poly.entity_id
_entity_poly.type
_entity_poly.pdbx_seq_one_letter_code
_entity_poly.pdbx_strand_id
1 'polypeptide(L)'
;MTGAVQEDKRIRRTKKLLRQALTRLMQQKDFQSITVTDVVREADINRGTFYAHYRDVYDLREKIEAEMKKIVKEDLPITRYTKSRADAIAYFKEKNEPYKVELIEDLPEDAQISFYQQGEFVDLCAGPHLMTTKPVKAIKLTSLAGAYWRGNEKNKMLTRIYGISYPKKAQLDEYLTMLEEAKKRDHRKLGKELGLFMMCEEGPGFPFFLPKGMVLKNTLLDYWRELHKKAGYVEVSTPIILSRHLWETSGHWDHYKENMYTTQIDGEDFAIKPMNCPGGMLVYKAEPRSYKDLPLRVGELGLVHRHEKSGQLHGLMRVRCFTQDDAHIFMTPEQIKDEIKGVVHLINQVYSLFGFKYHVELSTRPEDSMGSDEDWELATEGLRGALNDLGLDYVVNEGDGAFYGPKIDFHLTDSIGRTWQCGTIQLDMQLPQRFELEYTGADGEKHRPIMIHRVAFGSIERFIGILIEHFAGAFPTWLAPVQVKVLPISDKHLEYGQKVLDTLNAAGIRAEIDTRAEKIGYKIREAQMQKIPYMLVVGAKEEEENLVSVRSRFAGDEGQKSLDEFVASVTEEIATRARREVVKEEN
;
A
#
# COMPACT_ATOMS: atom_id res chain seq x y z
N MET A 1 9.06 50.85 27.54
CA MET A 1 10.40 50.28 27.57
C MET A 1 10.31 48.89 28.23
N THR A 2 10.16 47.85 27.47
CA THR A 2 10.25 46.47 27.96
C THR A 2 11.47 45.87 27.27
N GLY A 3 12.60 45.88 28.05
CA GLY A 3 13.86 45.31 27.59
C GLY A 3 13.73 43.80 27.32
N ALA A 4 13.98 43.38 26.09
CA ALA A 4 14.21 42.00 25.77
C ALA A 4 15.39 41.51 26.60
N VAL A 5 15.16 40.57 27.53
CA VAL A 5 16.21 39.89 28.28
C VAL A 5 17.04 39.12 27.28
N GLN A 6 18.26 39.57 27.03
CA GLN A 6 19.22 38.91 26.14
C GLN A 6 19.56 37.56 26.76
N GLU A 7 19.13 36.48 26.16
CA GLU A 7 19.37 35.13 26.65
C GLU A 7 20.86 34.84 26.78
N ASP A 8 21.30 34.39 27.95
CA ASP A 8 22.73 34.12 28.27
C ASP A 8 23.38 33.20 27.22
N LYS A 9 24.57 33.54 26.76
CA LYS A 9 25.34 32.80 25.76
C LYS A 9 25.50 31.30 26.15
N ARG A 10 25.60 31.02 27.46
CA ARG A 10 25.69 29.65 27.98
C ARG A 10 24.41 28.87 27.77
N ILE A 11 23.26 29.47 28.04
CA ILE A 11 21.94 28.90 27.83
C ILE A 11 21.73 28.60 26.35
N ARG A 12 22.07 29.55 25.49
CA ARG A 12 21.96 29.36 24.03
C ARG A 12 22.84 28.23 23.52
N ARG A 13 24.08 28.10 24.04
CA ARG A 13 25.01 27.01 23.71
C ARG A 13 24.46 25.65 24.16
N THR A 14 23.95 25.55 25.39
CA THR A 14 23.37 24.32 25.95
C THR A 14 22.16 23.87 25.17
N LYS A 15 21.24 24.78 24.86
CA LYS A 15 20.06 24.47 24.03
C LYS A 15 20.46 23.97 22.63
N LYS A 16 21.53 24.55 22.04
CA LYS A 16 22.08 24.08 20.76
C LYS A 16 22.62 22.65 20.85
N LEU A 17 23.39 22.34 21.89
CA LEU A 17 23.95 20.99 22.11
C LEU A 17 22.84 19.96 22.30
N LEU A 18 21.82 20.27 23.10
CA LEU A 18 20.67 19.38 23.34
C LEU A 18 19.88 19.09 22.05
N ARG A 19 19.65 20.13 21.23
CA ARG A 19 18.97 19.97 19.94
C ARG A 19 19.78 19.07 18.99
N GLN A 20 21.11 19.29 18.93
CA GLN A 20 22.01 18.49 18.08
C GLN A 20 22.07 17.03 18.54
N ALA A 21 22.11 16.79 19.86
CA ALA A 21 22.11 15.44 20.43
C ALA A 21 20.79 14.71 20.14
N LEU A 22 19.66 15.36 20.36
CA LEU A 22 18.36 14.79 20.02
C LEU A 22 18.31 14.43 18.53
N THR A 23 18.76 15.33 17.67
CA THR A 23 18.84 15.10 16.23
C THR A 23 19.66 13.86 15.88
N ARG A 24 20.84 13.65 16.53
CA ARG A 24 21.69 12.46 16.27
C ARG A 24 21.04 11.17 16.75
N LEU A 25 20.41 11.18 17.91
CA LEU A 25 19.75 9.98 18.46
C LEU A 25 18.56 9.53 17.63
N MET A 26 17.84 10.48 17.05
CA MET A 26 16.72 10.20 16.12
C MET A 26 17.20 9.59 14.81
N GLN A 27 18.47 9.62 14.53
CA GLN A 27 19.11 8.93 13.40
C GLN A 27 19.33 7.44 13.68
N GLN A 28 19.33 7.04 14.95
CA GLN A 28 19.72 5.70 15.40
C GLN A 28 18.53 4.87 15.88
N LYS A 29 17.45 5.52 16.29
CA LYS A 29 16.26 4.86 16.84
C LYS A 29 15.01 5.71 16.73
N ASP A 30 13.84 5.03 16.78
CA ASP A 30 12.54 5.68 16.74
C ASP A 30 12.43 6.73 17.86
N PHE A 31 11.86 7.89 17.52
CA PHE A 31 11.65 9.01 18.45
C PHE A 31 10.91 8.59 19.73
N GLN A 32 9.94 7.67 19.64
CA GLN A 32 9.21 7.17 20.81
C GLN A 32 10.10 6.39 21.79
N SER A 33 11.21 5.85 21.30
CA SER A 33 12.19 5.10 22.11
C SER A 33 13.34 5.97 22.66
N ILE A 34 13.42 7.26 22.28
CA ILE A 34 14.44 8.18 22.75
C ILE A 34 14.08 8.69 24.15
N THR A 35 14.96 8.42 25.11
CA THR A 35 14.82 8.90 26.48
C THR A 35 15.64 10.16 26.73
N VAL A 36 15.30 10.91 27.79
CA VAL A 36 16.14 12.03 28.24
C VAL A 36 17.58 11.58 28.55
N THR A 37 17.74 10.33 29.06
CA THR A 37 19.07 9.75 29.34
C THR A 37 19.90 9.62 28.06
N ASP A 38 19.30 9.23 26.97
CA ASP A 38 19.99 9.15 25.69
C ASP A 38 20.43 10.54 25.21
N VAL A 39 19.53 11.52 25.30
CA VAL A 39 19.83 12.89 24.85
C VAL A 39 20.95 13.55 25.64
N VAL A 40 20.95 13.39 26.96
CA VAL A 40 22.00 14.02 27.79
C VAL A 40 23.35 13.32 27.61
N ARG A 41 23.36 11.99 27.42
CA ARG A 41 24.57 11.23 27.10
C ARG A 41 25.16 11.65 25.76
N GLU A 42 24.34 11.77 24.75
CA GLU A 42 24.76 12.17 23.41
C GLU A 42 25.18 13.65 23.33
N ALA A 43 24.60 14.51 24.18
CA ALA A 43 24.96 15.94 24.29
C ALA A 43 26.19 16.17 25.17
N ASP A 44 26.66 15.17 25.85
CA ASP A 44 27.72 15.27 26.88
C ASP A 44 27.40 16.32 27.96
N ILE A 45 26.16 16.27 28.48
CA ILE A 45 25.70 17.13 29.57
C ILE A 45 25.01 16.32 30.66
N ASN A 46 24.86 16.91 31.85
CA ASN A 46 24.15 16.23 32.94
C ASN A 46 22.61 16.39 32.78
N ARG A 47 21.87 15.48 33.44
CA ARG A 47 20.38 15.49 33.42
C ARG A 47 19.80 16.78 33.99
N GLY A 48 20.38 17.36 35.03
CA GLY A 48 19.92 18.62 35.60
C GLY A 48 19.98 19.77 34.60
N THR A 49 21.01 19.81 33.77
CA THR A 49 21.12 20.79 32.68
C THR A 49 20.05 20.62 31.62
N PHE A 50 19.64 19.38 31.30
CA PHE A 50 18.50 19.13 30.39
C PHE A 50 17.20 19.69 31.00
N TYR A 51 16.88 19.28 32.22
CA TYR A 51 15.63 19.65 32.89
C TYR A 51 15.54 21.15 33.23
N ALA A 52 16.66 21.86 33.27
CA ALA A 52 16.66 23.33 33.37
C ALA A 52 16.08 24.01 32.11
N HIS A 53 16.02 23.30 30.98
CA HIS A 53 15.56 23.85 29.69
C HIS A 53 14.35 23.15 29.08
N TYR A 54 14.19 21.84 29.28
CA TYR A 54 13.14 21.00 28.70
C TYR A 54 12.67 19.97 29.74
N ARG A 55 11.34 19.71 29.78
CA ARG A 55 10.76 18.67 30.62
C ARG A 55 11.07 17.26 30.07
N ASP A 56 10.99 17.13 28.76
CA ASP A 56 11.27 15.90 28.00
C ASP A 56 11.54 16.24 26.53
N VAL A 57 11.72 15.21 25.70
CA VAL A 57 11.95 15.34 24.25
C VAL A 57 10.73 15.91 23.52
N TYR A 58 9.52 15.66 24.03
CA TYR A 58 8.28 16.18 23.46
C TYR A 58 8.13 17.68 23.70
N ASP A 59 8.57 18.18 24.85
CA ASP A 59 8.60 19.62 25.18
C ASP A 59 9.45 20.44 24.19
N LEU A 60 10.55 19.86 23.68
CA LEU A 60 11.34 20.51 22.62
C LEU A 60 10.55 20.66 21.33
N ARG A 61 9.84 19.63 20.90
CA ARG A 61 8.97 19.67 19.72
C ARG A 61 7.82 20.68 19.90
N GLU A 62 7.19 20.67 21.07
CA GLU A 62 6.08 21.58 21.40
C GLU A 62 6.53 23.05 21.37
N LYS A 63 7.75 23.34 21.83
CA LYS A 63 8.30 24.71 21.76
C LYS A 63 8.57 25.19 20.34
N ILE A 64 9.05 24.31 19.46
CA ILE A 64 9.18 24.63 18.03
C ILE A 64 7.80 24.91 17.41
N GLU A 65 6.82 24.05 17.67
CA GLU A 65 5.44 24.22 17.18
C GLU A 65 4.79 25.50 17.73
N ALA A 66 5.04 25.83 19.00
CA ALA A 66 4.53 27.07 19.61
C ALA A 66 5.14 28.32 18.95
N GLU A 67 6.42 28.28 18.59
CA GLU A 67 7.09 29.39 17.89
C GLU A 67 6.54 29.54 16.46
N MET A 68 6.33 28.45 15.72
CA MET A 68 5.66 28.48 14.42
C MET A 68 4.26 29.11 14.51
N LYS A 69 3.48 28.80 15.55
CA LYS A 69 2.16 29.38 15.80
C LYS A 69 2.22 30.88 16.09
N LYS A 70 3.30 31.41 16.72
CA LYS A 70 3.50 32.84 16.89
C LYS A 70 3.76 33.52 15.55
N ILE A 71 4.68 32.99 14.73
CA ILE A 71 5.00 33.49 13.40
C ILE A 71 3.73 33.60 12.53
N VAL A 72 2.87 32.56 12.59
CA VAL A 72 1.58 32.61 11.86
C VAL A 72 0.67 33.75 12.34
N LYS A 73 0.63 34.02 13.66
CA LYS A 73 -0.18 35.10 14.24
C LYS A 73 0.34 36.51 13.87
N GLU A 74 1.62 36.62 13.57
CA GLU A 74 2.23 37.90 13.16
C GLU A 74 1.78 38.35 11.77
N ASP A 75 1.16 37.45 10.99
CA ASP A 75 0.63 37.73 9.63
C ASP A 75 1.69 38.36 8.71
N LEU A 76 2.88 37.77 8.71
CA LEU A 76 4.00 38.29 7.96
C LEU A 76 3.77 38.14 6.45
N PRO A 77 4.01 39.17 5.63
CA PRO A 77 4.00 39.04 4.19
C PRO A 77 5.13 38.12 3.72
N ILE A 78 4.86 37.33 2.69
CA ILE A 78 5.84 36.47 2.01
C ILE A 78 6.07 37.06 0.62
N THR A 79 7.22 37.68 0.43
CA THR A 79 7.53 38.46 -0.78
C THR A 79 8.54 37.67 -1.64
N ARG A 80 8.18 37.44 -2.91
CA ARG A 80 9.07 36.82 -3.90
C ARG A 80 9.91 37.90 -4.60
N TYR A 81 11.20 37.63 -4.76
CA TYR A 81 12.11 38.42 -5.60
C TYR A 81 13.19 37.52 -6.20
N THR A 82 13.96 38.06 -7.16
CA THR A 82 15.02 37.29 -7.83
C THR A 82 16.36 37.97 -7.60
N LYS A 83 17.42 37.16 -7.62
CA LYS A 83 18.82 37.63 -7.59
C LYS A 83 19.59 37.06 -8.77
N SER A 84 20.66 37.72 -9.18
CA SER A 84 21.63 37.10 -10.07
C SER A 84 22.27 35.89 -9.39
N ARG A 85 22.78 34.91 -10.18
CA ARG A 85 23.49 33.75 -9.64
C ARG A 85 24.66 34.16 -8.74
N ALA A 86 25.45 35.14 -9.18
CA ALA A 86 26.60 35.65 -8.42
C ALA A 86 26.18 36.25 -7.06
N ASP A 87 25.14 37.06 -7.03
CA ASP A 87 24.62 37.66 -5.80
C ASP A 87 23.99 36.63 -4.87
N ALA A 88 23.30 35.63 -5.42
CA ALA A 88 22.71 34.54 -4.65
C ALA A 88 23.79 33.69 -3.96
N ILE A 89 24.83 33.33 -4.68
CA ILE A 89 25.98 32.58 -4.14
C ILE A 89 26.69 33.42 -3.06
N ALA A 90 26.96 34.69 -3.32
CA ALA A 90 27.61 35.60 -2.36
C ALA A 90 26.78 35.69 -1.06
N TYR A 91 25.45 35.88 -1.17
CA TYR A 91 24.55 35.94 -0.05
C TYR A 91 24.59 34.68 0.84
N PHE A 92 24.53 33.50 0.27
CA PHE A 92 24.55 32.25 1.05
C PHE A 92 25.95 31.89 1.56
N LYS A 93 27.02 32.30 0.90
CA LYS A 93 28.38 32.21 1.44
C LYS A 93 28.56 33.07 2.68
N GLU A 94 28.05 34.32 2.67
CA GLU A 94 28.04 35.22 3.85
C GLU A 94 27.24 34.64 5.02
N LYS A 95 26.11 33.96 4.72
CA LYS A 95 25.25 33.29 5.70
C LYS A 95 25.82 31.95 6.19
N ASN A 96 26.93 31.46 5.62
CA ASN A 96 27.52 30.16 5.88
C ASN A 96 26.56 28.98 5.64
N GLU A 97 25.83 29.02 4.49
CA GLU A 97 24.85 28.05 4.04
C GLU A 97 25.39 27.27 2.82
N PRO A 98 26.35 26.36 3.01
CA PRO A 98 27.07 25.69 1.91
C PRO A 98 26.14 24.85 1.02
N TYR A 99 25.11 24.23 1.59
CA TYR A 99 24.15 23.42 0.83
C TYR A 99 23.30 24.25 -0.14
N LYS A 100 23.01 25.53 0.21
CA LYS A 100 22.30 26.45 -0.68
C LYS A 100 23.18 26.90 -1.83
N VAL A 101 24.47 27.11 -1.56
CA VAL A 101 25.46 27.41 -2.61
C VAL A 101 25.54 26.26 -3.60
N GLU A 102 25.69 25.02 -3.11
CA GLU A 102 25.73 23.82 -3.95
C GLU A 102 24.46 23.65 -4.79
N LEU A 103 23.26 23.89 -4.20
CA LEU A 103 22.00 23.85 -4.95
C LEU A 103 21.95 24.87 -6.09
N ILE A 104 22.48 26.11 -5.88
CA ILE A 104 22.48 27.15 -6.89
C ILE A 104 23.48 26.79 -8.01
N GLU A 105 24.63 26.24 -7.66
CA GLU A 105 25.67 25.84 -8.62
C GLU A 105 25.19 24.75 -9.58
N ASP A 106 24.29 23.86 -9.12
CA ASP A 106 23.71 22.77 -9.92
C ASP A 106 22.53 23.19 -10.82
N LEU A 107 21.96 24.39 -10.63
CA LEU A 107 20.88 24.84 -11.50
C LEU A 107 21.40 25.11 -12.93
N PRO A 108 20.58 24.93 -13.97
CA PRO A 108 20.91 25.34 -15.34
C PRO A 108 21.38 26.80 -15.42
N GLU A 109 22.27 27.14 -16.34
CA GLU A 109 22.86 28.49 -16.42
C GLU A 109 21.83 29.59 -16.61
N ASP A 110 20.73 29.30 -17.31
CA ASP A 110 19.61 30.20 -17.59
C ASP A 110 18.55 30.23 -16.50
N ALA A 111 18.70 29.41 -15.45
CA ALA A 111 17.71 29.31 -14.38
C ALA A 111 17.54 30.62 -13.61
N GLN A 112 16.29 31.07 -13.47
CA GLN A 112 15.94 32.24 -12.64
C GLN A 112 15.99 31.85 -11.16
N ILE A 113 16.88 32.46 -10.39
CA ILE A 113 17.05 32.18 -8.97
C ILE A 113 16.11 33.06 -8.15
N SER A 114 15.07 32.46 -7.61
CA SER A 114 14.04 33.12 -6.81
C SER A 114 14.24 32.92 -5.32
N PHE A 115 13.93 33.98 -4.59
CA PHE A 115 13.97 34.06 -3.14
C PHE A 115 12.60 34.43 -2.59
N TYR A 116 12.34 33.93 -1.38
CA TYR A 116 11.17 34.35 -0.61
C TYR A 116 11.60 34.92 0.73
N GLN A 117 11.05 36.09 1.06
CA GLN A 117 11.32 36.79 2.31
C GLN A 117 10.07 36.82 3.18
N GLN A 118 10.24 36.45 4.44
CA GLN A 118 9.21 36.47 5.48
C GLN A 118 9.80 37.17 6.72
N GLY A 119 9.48 38.42 6.93
CA GLY A 119 10.13 39.22 7.96
C GLY A 119 11.64 39.31 7.71
N GLU A 120 12.45 38.93 8.70
CA GLU A 120 13.92 38.89 8.57
C GLU A 120 14.43 37.55 7.94
N PHE A 121 13.58 36.55 7.80
CA PHE A 121 13.95 35.28 7.21
C PHE A 121 13.89 35.35 5.67
N VAL A 122 14.97 34.93 5.04
CA VAL A 122 15.10 34.90 3.58
C VAL A 122 15.66 33.55 3.16
N ASP A 123 15.01 32.92 2.19
CA ASP A 123 15.48 31.65 1.65
C ASP A 123 15.27 31.50 0.14
N LEU A 124 16.05 30.60 -0.45
CA LEU A 124 15.95 30.15 -1.83
C LEU A 124 14.76 29.19 -1.99
N CYS A 125 13.87 29.47 -2.93
CA CYS A 125 12.77 28.57 -3.25
C CYS A 125 12.21 28.82 -4.67
N ALA A 126 11.85 27.76 -5.38
CA ALA A 126 11.17 27.84 -6.66
C ALA A 126 9.73 28.39 -6.52
N GLY A 127 9.07 28.12 -5.38
CA GLY A 127 7.68 28.49 -5.14
C GLY A 127 6.69 27.51 -5.79
N PRO A 128 5.39 27.85 -5.87
CA PRO A 128 4.77 29.07 -5.30
C PRO A 128 4.63 29.01 -3.77
N HIS A 129 4.47 30.19 -3.15
CA HIS A 129 4.18 30.35 -1.72
C HIS A 129 2.88 31.09 -1.49
N LEU A 130 2.35 31.01 -0.26
CA LEU A 130 1.28 31.88 0.22
C LEU A 130 1.75 33.33 0.23
N MET A 131 0.82 34.26 0.12
CA MET A 131 1.13 35.70 0.17
C MET A 131 1.46 36.20 1.59
N THR A 132 0.92 35.51 2.61
CA THR A 132 1.17 35.82 4.03
C THR A 132 1.14 34.55 4.86
N THR A 133 1.60 34.59 6.11
CA THR A 133 1.55 33.43 7.03
C THR A 133 0.17 33.17 7.62
N LYS A 134 -0.76 34.11 7.58
CA LYS A 134 -2.10 34.06 8.21
C LYS A 134 -3.01 32.89 7.77
N PRO A 135 -3.01 32.45 6.50
CA PRO A 135 -3.86 31.31 6.10
C PRO A 135 -3.51 30.00 6.80
N VAL A 136 -2.30 29.84 7.32
CA VAL A 136 -1.81 28.62 7.99
C VAL A 136 -2.31 28.61 9.44
N LYS A 137 -3.60 28.33 9.66
CA LYS A 137 -4.24 28.44 10.99
C LYS A 137 -3.97 27.25 11.92
N ALA A 138 -3.75 26.07 11.37
CA ALA A 138 -3.58 24.84 12.14
C ALA A 138 -2.31 24.12 11.70
N ILE A 139 -1.34 24.01 12.62
CA ILE A 139 -0.04 23.38 12.36
C ILE A 139 0.19 22.27 13.39
N LYS A 140 0.74 21.15 12.95
CA LYS A 140 1.23 20.07 13.80
C LYS A 140 2.55 19.53 13.28
N LEU A 141 3.57 19.46 14.13
CA LEU A 141 4.79 18.72 13.85
C LEU A 141 4.55 17.24 14.16
N THR A 142 4.69 16.39 13.15
CA THR A 142 4.32 14.97 13.23
C THR A 142 5.51 14.08 13.57
N SER A 143 6.64 14.27 12.89
CA SER A 143 7.82 13.42 13.10
C SER A 143 9.12 14.15 12.74
N LEU A 144 10.21 13.51 13.11
CA LEU A 144 11.57 13.92 12.79
C LEU A 144 12.30 12.69 12.24
N ALA A 145 13.16 12.86 11.24
CA ALA A 145 13.97 11.79 10.68
C ALA A 145 15.35 12.29 10.26
N GLY A 146 16.33 11.40 10.25
CA GLY A 146 17.59 11.63 9.56
C GLY A 146 17.40 11.53 8.05
N ALA A 147 18.06 12.40 7.29
CA ALA A 147 18.08 12.34 5.83
C ALA A 147 19.49 12.69 5.34
N TYR A 148 20.11 11.77 4.62
CA TYR A 148 21.39 12.07 3.98
C TYR A 148 21.23 13.12 2.89
N TRP A 149 22.16 14.08 2.84
CA TRP A 149 22.17 15.08 1.78
C TRP A 149 22.16 14.39 0.39
N ARG A 150 21.19 14.77 -0.46
CA ARG A 150 20.97 14.17 -1.79
C ARG A 150 20.71 12.66 -1.79
N GLY A 151 20.23 12.11 -0.68
CA GLY A 151 19.94 10.68 -0.58
C GLY A 151 21.16 9.75 -0.59
N ASN A 152 22.38 10.30 -0.53
CA ASN A 152 23.61 9.53 -0.55
C ASN A 152 24.13 9.33 0.89
N GLU A 153 24.25 8.08 1.33
CA GLU A 153 24.70 7.71 2.68
C GLU A 153 26.14 8.15 3.02
N LYS A 154 26.96 8.46 2.00
CA LYS A 154 28.31 9.00 2.17
C LYS A 154 28.30 10.50 2.49
N ASN A 155 27.19 11.18 2.25
CA ASN A 155 27.04 12.59 2.54
C ASN A 155 26.61 12.82 3.99
N LYS A 156 26.69 14.09 4.43
CA LYS A 156 26.28 14.47 5.79
C LYS A 156 24.80 14.20 5.99
N MET A 157 24.48 13.59 7.13
CA MET A 157 23.10 13.40 7.55
C MET A 157 22.54 14.71 8.11
N LEU A 158 21.39 15.13 7.60
CA LEU A 158 20.62 16.27 8.02
C LEU A 158 19.38 15.82 8.81
N THR A 159 18.80 16.71 9.59
CA THR A 159 17.52 16.46 10.28
C THR A 159 16.39 16.96 9.44
N ARG A 160 15.45 16.07 9.12
CA ARG A 160 14.20 16.39 8.45
C ARG A 160 13.07 16.45 9.47
N ILE A 161 12.43 17.63 9.57
CA ILE A 161 11.26 17.85 10.42
C ILE A 161 10.02 17.73 9.54
N TYR A 162 9.13 16.79 9.89
CA TYR A 162 7.85 16.64 9.21
C TYR A 162 6.77 17.37 9.98
N GLY A 163 5.93 18.07 9.26
CA GLY A 163 4.77 18.76 9.81
C GLY A 163 3.67 18.85 8.77
N ILE A 164 2.48 19.09 9.25
CA ILE A 164 1.29 19.31 8.44
C ILE A 164 0.62 20.61 8.85
N SER A 165 -0.04 21.24 7.90
CA SER A 165 -0.84 22.43 8.16
C SER A 165 -2.15 22.38 7.40
N TYR A 166 -3.19 22.96 8.03
CA TYR A 166 -4.52 23.08 7.44
C TYR A 166 -5.10 24.49 7.63
N PRO A 167 -5.99 24.94 6.74
CA PRO A 167 -6.69 26.22 6.92
C PRO A 167 -7.58 26.26 8.16
N LYS A 168 -8.10 25.08 8.61
CA LYS A 168 -9.01 24.95 9.76
C LYS A 168 -8.52 23.89 10.72
N LYS A 169 -8.68 24.15 12.03
CA LYS A 169 -8.30 23.20 13.09
C LYS A 169 -9.07 21.87 12.97
N ALA A 170 -10.36 21.91 12.63
CA ALA A 170 -11.17 20.69 12.48
C ALA A 170 -10.59 19.73 11.42
N GLN A 171 -10.09 20.26 10.30
CA GLN A 171 -9.42 19.46 9.26
C GLN A 171 -8.12 18.82 9.76
N LEU A 172 -7.35 19.55 10.57
CA LEU A 172 -6.15 18.99 11.20
C LEU A 172 -6.51 17.89 12.20
N ASP A 173 -7.51 18.11 13.05
CA ASP A 173 -7.95 17.14 14.05
C ASP A 173 -8.48 15.85 13.38
N GLU A 174 -9.24 15.98 12.29
CA GLU A 174 -9.72 14.88 11.47
C GLU A 174 -8.54 14.07 10.86
N TYR A 175 -7.56 14.76 10.28
CA TYR A 175 -6.37 14.13 9.74
C TYR A 175 -5.53 13.41 10.81
N LEU A 176 -5.37 14.00 11.99
CA LEU A 176 -4.65 13.38 13.10
C LEU A 176 -5.38 12.13 13.60
N THR A 177 -6.72 12.18 13.69
CA THR A 177 -7.54 11.01 14.03
C THR A 177 -7.36 9.90 12.98
N MET A 178 -7.38 10.24 11.70
CA MET A 178 -7.11 9.29 10.61
C MET A 178 -5.72 8.64 10.76
N LEU A 179 -4.68 9.41 11.10
CA LEU A 179 -3.33 8.88 11.32
C LEU A 179 -3.25 7.93 12.51
N GLU A 180 -3.96 8.24 13.60
CA GLU A 180 -4.05 7.35 14.77
C GLU A 180 -4.77 6.03 14.44
N GLU A 181 -5.88 6.12 13.71
CA GLU A 181 -6.59 4.93 13.22
C GLU A 181 -5.72 4.11 12.26
N ALA A 182 -4.97 4.75 11.37
CA ALA A 182 -4.02 4.07 10.48
C ALA A 182 -2.96 3.28 11.28
N LYS A 183 -2.41 3.85 12.35
CA LYS A 183 -1.45 3.16 13.23
C LYS A 183 -2.05 1.96 13.94
N LYS A 184 -3.30 2.05 14.39
CA LYS A 184 -4.00 0.92 15.03
C LYS A 184 -4.26 -0.22 14.06
N ARG A 185 -4.46 0.11 12.76
CA ARG A 185 -4.79 -0.83 11.69
C ARG A 185 -3.57 -1.31 10.91
N ASP A 186 -2.35 -0.86 11.24
CA ASP A 186 -1.12 -1.22 10.53
C ASP A 186 -1.02 -2.74 10.31
N HIS A 187 -0.99 -3.15 9.05
CA HIS A 187 -1.00 -4.57 8.65
C HIS A 187 0.21 -5.34 9.21
N ARG A 188 1.35 -4.68 9.45
CA ARG A 188 2.55 -5.30 10.01
C ARG A 188 2.33 -5.71 11.46
N LYS A 189 1.66 -4.83 12.22
CA LYS A 189 1.27 -5.08 13.60
C LYS A 189 0.18 -6.16 13.68
N LEU A 190 -0.92 -5.94 12.99
CA LEU A 190 -2.06 -6.87 12.99
C LEU A 190 -1.70 -8.22 12.38
N GLY A 191 -0.91 -8.25 11.31
CA GLY A 191 -0.44 -9.48 10.69
C GLY A 191 0.39 -10.34 11.64
N LYS A 192 1.26 -9.72 12.45
CA LYS A 192 2.01 -10.41 13.50
C LYS A 192 1.10 -10.89 14.63
N GLU A 193 0.21 -10.03 15.15
CA GLU A 193 -0.71 -10.37 16.25
C GLU A 193 -1.68 -11.51 15.86
N LEU A 194 -2.13 -11.54 14.62
CA LEU A 194 -3.03 -12.56 14.08
C LEU A 194 -2.31 -13.80 13.51
N GLY A 195 -0.98 -13.81 13.48
CA GLY A 195 -0.18 -14.93 12.96
C GLY A 195 -0.35 -15.15 11.46
N LEU A 196 -0.43 -14.08 10.65
CA LEU A 196 -0.68 -14.17 9.21
C LEU A 196 0.60 -14.27 8.39
N PHE A 197 1.59 -13.45 8.70
CA PHE A 197 2.88 -13.44 7.98
C PHE A 197 4.01 -12.92 8.86
N MET A 198 5.23 -13.14 8.42
CA MET A 198 6.42 -12.57 9.03
C MET A 198 7.39 -12.04 7.96
N MET A 199 8.22 -11.10 8.37
CA MET A 199 9.39 -10.62 7.62
C MET A 199 10.64 -11.00 8.42
N CYS A 200 11.72 -11.40 7.75
CA CYS A 200 12.97 -11.79 8.40
C CYS A 200 14.17 -11.14 7.72
N GLU A 201 15.31 -11.18 8.40
CA GLU A 201 16.57 -10.56 7.94
C GLU A 201 17.19 -11.33 6.77
N GLU A 202 16.93 -12.63 6.65
CA GLU A 202 17.40 -13.49 5.56
C GLU A 202 16.75 -13.15 4.21
N GLY A 203 15.58 -12.48 4.24
CA GLY A 203 14.83 -12.10 3.04
C GLY A 203 14.21 -10.71 3.16
N PRO A 204 14.98 -9.61 3.17
CA PRO A 204 14.41 -8.27 3.27
C PRO A 204 13.54 -7.94 2.06
N GLY A 205 12.25 -7.73 2.31
CA GLY A 205 11.24 -7.51 1.27
C GLY A 205 10.60 -8.79 0.71
N PHE A 206 10.90 -9.96 1.29
CA PHE A 206 10.27 -11.22 0.95
C PHE A 206 9.34 -11.68 2.08
N PRO A 207 8.01 -11.62 1.91
CA PRO A 207 7.09 -12.02 2.97
C PRO A 207 6.99 -13.54 3.11
N PHE A 208 7.00 -14.03 4.35
CA PHE A 208 6.75 -15.42 4.69
C PHE A 208 5.32 -15.54 5.23
N PHE A 209 4.45 -16.24 4.52
CA PHE A 209 3.10 -16.50 4.97
C PHE A 209 3.07 -17.64 5.98
N LEU A 210 2.43 -17.41 7.12
CA LEU A 210 2.19 -18.40 8.17
C LEU A 210 0.89 -19.18 7.87
N PRO A 211 0.59 -20.29 8.57
CA PRO A 211 -0.58 -21.11 8.24
C PRO A 211 -1.89 -20.35 8.11
N LYS A 212 -2.22 -19.45 9.05
CA LYS A 212 -3.44 -18.61 8.98
C LYS A 212 -3.40 -17.64 7.79
N GLY A 213 -2.23 -17.10 7.49
CA GLY A 213 -2.03 -16.25 6.32
C GLY A 213 -2.20 -17.01 5.01
N MET A 214 -1.76 -18.28 4.95
CA MET A 214 -1.97 -19.12 3.77
C MET A 214 -3.45 -19.46 3.56
N VAL A 215 -4.21 -19.68 4.63
CA VAL A 215 -5.67 -19.85 4.52
C VAL A 215 -6.31 -18.61 3.89
N LEU A 216 -5.96 -17.42 4.41
CA LEU A 216 -6.44 -16.14 3.86
C LEU A 216 -6.07 -15.98 2.38
N LYS A 217 -4.80 -16.21 2.04
CA LYS A 217 -4.28 -16.11 0.68
C LYS A 217 -5.00 -17.07 -0.27
N ASN A 218 -5.09 -18.35 0.09
CA ASN A 218 -5.73 -19.36 -0.75
C ASN A 218 -7.21 -19.07 -0.95
N THR A 219 -7.95 -18.67 0.09
CA THR A 219 -9.36 -18.26 -0.02
C THR A 219 -9.55 -17.12 -1.03
N LEU A 220 -8.62 -16.16 -1.05
CA LEU A 220 -8.63 -15.06 -2.03
C LEU A 220 -8.31 -15.54 -3.44
N LEU A 221 -7.33 -16.43 -3.60
CA LEU A 221 -6.96 -17.03 -4.90
C LEU A 221 -8.07 -17.92 -5.46
N ASP A 222 -8.77 -18.67 -4.61
CA ASP A 222 -9.91 -19.49 -5.02
C ASP A 222 -11.09 -18.64 -5.50
N TYR A 223 -11.33 -17.50 -4.83
CA TYR A 223 -12.30 -16.51 -5.32
C TYR A 223 -11.89 -15.94 -6.68
N TRP A 224 -10.60 -15.63 -6.87
CA TRP A 224 -10.08 -15.18 -8.16
C TRP A 224 -10.34 -16.23 -9.26
N ARG A 225 -10.02 -17.51 -9.00
CA ARG A 225 -10.25 -18.60 -9.96
C ARG A 225 -11.72 -18.75 -10.33
N GLU A 226 -12.61 -18.71 -9.33
CA GLU A 226 -14.05 -18.80 -9.55
C GLU A 226 -14.55 -17.66 -10.47
N LEU A 227 -14.13 -16.42 -10.18
CA LEU A 227 -14.52 -15.24 -10.93
C LEU A 227 -14.03 -15.29 -12.38
N HIS A 228 -12.76 -15.67 -12.56
CA HIS A 228 -12.12 -15.75 -13.88
C HIS A 228 -12.69 -16.88 -14.73
N LYS A 229 -12.94 -18.05 -14.13
CA LYS A 229 -13.60 -19.16 -14.82
C LYS A 229 -14.98 -18.75 -15.34
N LYS A 230 -15.77 -18.05 -14.53
CA LYS A 230 -17.09 -17.53 -14.96
C LYS A 230 -16.97 -16.51 -16.09
N ALA A 231 -15.90 -15.72 -16.12
CA ALA A 231 -15.63 -14.74 -17.18
C ALA A 231 -14.92 -15.32 -18.41
N GLY A 232 -14.75 -16.65 -18.48
CA GLY A 232 -14.19 -17.35 -19.65
C GLY A 232 -12.67 -17.27 -19.78
N TYR A 233 -11.94 -17.04 -18.68
CA TYR A 233 -10.49 -17.09 -18.67
C TYR A 233 -9.98 -18.54 -18.54
N VAL A 234 -8.86 -18.82 -19.20
CA VAL A 234 -8.05 -20.02 -18.98
C VAL A 234 -6.85 -19.68 -18.09
N GLU A 235 -6.50 -20.57 -17.15
CA GLU A 235 -5.37 -20.37 -16.25
C GLU A 235 -4.12 -21.06 -16.81
N VAL A 236 -2.99 -20.35 -16.81
CA VAL A 236 -1.67 -20.86 -17.22
C VAL A 236 -0.64 -20.61 -16.13
N SER A 237 0.54 -21.20 -16.26
CA SER A 237 1.69 -20.93 -15.41
C SER A 237 2.95 -20.90 -16.25
N THR A 238 3.74 -19.85 -16.10
CA THR A 238 5.01 -19.68 -16.80
C THR A 238 6.20 -19.81 -15.85
N PRO A 239 7.37 -20.30 -16.32
CA PRO A 239 8.56 -20.46 -15.48
C PRO A 239 9.04 -19.16 -14.85
N ILE A 240 9.63 -19.27 -13.65
CA ILE A 240 10.15 -18.09 -12.92
C ILE A 240 11.48 -17.60 -13.53
N ILE A 241 12.34 -18.51 -13.98
CA ILE A 241 13.66 -18.19 -14.55
C ILE A 241 13.62 -18.42 -16.05
N LEU A 242 13.94 -17.37 -16.82
CA LEU A 242 13.94 -17.39 -18.28
C LEU A 242 15.19 -16.70 -18.83
N SER A 243 15.62 -17.10 -20.01
CA SER A 243 16.84 -16.61 -20.65
C SER A 243 16.76 -15.11 -20.98
N ARG A 244 17.90 -14.44 -21.00
CA ARG A 244 18.05 -13.02 -21.34
C ARG A 244 17.40 -12.66 -22.67
N HIS A 245 17.50 -13.52 -23.68
CA HIS A 245 16.95 -13.27 -25.01
C HIS A 245 15.45 -12.93 -24.98
N LEU A 246 14.67 -13.59 -24.12
CA LEU A 246 13.24 -13.28 -23.95
C LEU A 246 13.01 -11.84 -23.48
N TRP A 247 13.84 -11.37 -22.56
CA TRP A 247 13.76 -10.03 -21.97
C TRP A 247 14.24 -8.94 -22.93
N GLU A 248 15.21 -9.23 -23.80
CA GLU A 248 15.63 -8.37 -24.91
C GLU A 248 14.51 -8.26 -25.95
N THR A 249 13.92 -9.38 -26.34
CA THR A 249 12.79 -9.40 -27.29
C THR A 249 11.65 -8.54 -26.79
N SER A 250 11.31 -8.62 -25.51
CA SER A 250 10.22 -7.84 -24.91
C SER A 250 10.58 -6.38 -24.59
N GLY A 251 11.86 -5.98 -24.66
CA GLY A 251 12.34 -4.64 -24.28
C GLY A 251 12.55 -4.43 -22.79
N HIS A 252 12.20 -5.41 -21.94
CA HIS A 252 12.39 -5.27 -20.50
C HIS A 252 13.86 -5.19 -20.09
N TRP A 253 14.77 -5.80 -20.85
CA TRP A 253 16.20 -5.75 -20.58
C TRP A 253 16.75 -4.33 -20.68
N ASP A 254 16.23 -3.52 -21.58
CA ASP A 254 16.70 -2.15 -21.82
C ASP A 254 16.03 -1.13 -20.89
N HIS A 255 14.70 -1.27 -20.65
CA HIS A 255 13.91 -0.28 -19.92
C HIS A 255 13.66 -0.64 -18.45
N TYR A 256 13.93 -1.89 -18.02
CA TYR A 256 13.55 -2.36 -16.67
C TYR A 256 14.66 -3.11 -15.93
N LYS A 257 15.85 -3.21 -16.47
CA LYS A 257 16.98 -4.02 -15.96
C LYS A 257 17.34 -3.74 -14.50
N GLU A 258 17.32 -2.48 -14.08
CA GLU A 258 17.65 -2.09 -12.70
C GLU A 258 16.73 -2.73 -11.64
N ASN A 259 15.52 -3.10 -12.03
CA ASN A 259 14.52 -3.73 -11.19
C ASN A 259 14.49 -5.27 -11.34
N MET A 260 15.41 -5.86 -12.10
CA MET A 260 15.46 -7.29 -12.34
C MET A 260 16.52 -7.98 -11.49
N TYR A 261 16.23 -9.20 -11.05
CA TYR A 261 17.23 -10.13 -10.52
C TYR A 261 17.78 -10.96 -11.67
N THR A 262 19.08 -10.91 -11.88
CA THR A 262 19.76 -11.65 -12.93
C THR A 262 20.73 -12.67 -12.36
N THR A 263 21.00 -13.75 -13.10
CA THR A 263 21.96 -14.79 -12.76
C THR A 263 22.61 -15.33 -14.01
N GLN A 264 23.73 -16.02 -13.87
CA GLN A 264 24.39 -16.74 -14.96
C GLN A 264 24.35 -18.25 -14.69
N ILE A 265 23.98 -18.99 -15.72
CA ILE A 265 23.93 -20.45 -15.69
C ILE A 265 24.67 -20.94 -16.95
N ASP A 266 25.70 -21.75 -16.76
CA ASP A 266 26.55 -22.29 -17.85
C ASP A 266 27.13 -21.22 -18.80
N GLY A 267 27.36 -20.00 -18.26
CA GLY A 267 27.90 -18.87 -19.02
C GLY A 267 26.86 -18.02 -19.77
N GLU A 268 25.59 -18.39 -19.69
CA GLU A 268 24.47 -17.64 -20.26
C GLU A 268 23.74 -16.82 -19.20
N ASP A 269 23.25 -15.64 -19.58
CA ASP A 269 22.47 -14.76 -18.69
C ASP A 269 21.01 -15.20 -18.64
N PHE A 270 20.47 -15.28 -17.41
CA PHE A 270 19.07 -15.51 -17.11
C PHE A 270 18.53 -14.40 -16.21
N ALA A 271 17.23 -14.22 -16.21
CA ALA A 271 16.56 -13.35 -15.25
C ALA A 271 15.40 -14.07 -14.55
N ILE A 272 15.21 -13.73 -13.29
CA ILE A 272 13.99 -14.07 -12.53
C ILE A 272 12.91 -13.11 -12.99
N LYS A 273 11.76 -13.64 -13.44
CA LYS A 273 10.72 -12.83 -14.09
C LYS A 273 10.23 -11.68 -13.20
N PRO A 274 10.30 -10.42 -13.67
CA PRO A 274 9.69 -9.27 -13.02
C PRO A 274 8.22 -9.07 -13.44
N MET A 275 7.83 -9.71 -14.53
CA MET A 275 6.50 -9.65 -15.17
C MET A 275 6.19 -10.99 -15.85
N ASN A 276 4.90 -11.25 -16.12
CA ASN A 276 4.44 -12.51 -16.72
C ASN A 276 4.28 -12.42 -18.24
N CYS A 277 4.11 -11.22 -18.79
CA CYS A 277 3.76 -10.98 -20.19
C CYS A 277 4.68 -11.69 -21.21
N PRO A 278 6.02 -11.69 -21.12
CA PRO A 278 6.84 -12.37 -22.13
C PRO A 278 6.62 -13.89 -22.16
N GLY A 279 6.41 -14.51 -20.99
CA GLY A 279 6.03 -15.93 -20.89
C GLY A 279 4.67 -16.20 -21.53
N GLY A 280 3.69 -15.31 -21.32
CA GLY A 280 2.36 -15.38 -21.92
C GLY A 280 2.39 -15.32 -23.45
N MET A 281 3.32 -14.54 -24.04
CA MET A 281 3.52 -14.52 -25.50
C MET A 281 3.97 -15.87 -26.05
N LEU A 282 4.86 -16.56 -25.34
CA LEU A 282 5.30 -17.89 -25.73
C LEU A 282 4.16 -18.90 -25.65
N VAL A 283 3.29 -18.79 -24.64
CA VAL A 283 2.09 -19.63 -24.51
C VAL A 283 1.12 -19.37 -25.66
N TYR A 284 0.90 -18.11 -26.05
CA TYR A 284 0.08 -17.79 -27.22
C TYR A 284 0.62 -18.45 -28.50
N LYS A 285 1.92 -18.40 -28.74
CA LYS A 285 2.60 -18.96 -29.92
C LYS A 285 2.65 -20.49 -29.97
N ALA A 286 2.35 -21.15 -28.86
CA ALA A 286 2.43 -22.62 -28.79
C ALA A 286 1.48 -23.32 -29.77
N GLU A 287 0.41 -22.63 -30.19
CA GLU A 287 -0.57 -23.15 -31.16
C GLU A 287 -0.95 -22.10 -32.20
N PRO A 288 -1.24 -22.52 -33.47
CA PRO A 288 -1.81 -21.63 -34.46
C PRO A 288 -3.16 -21.10 -34.00
N ARG A 289 -3.42 -19.80 -34.21
CA ARG A 289 -4.68 -19.14 -33.81
C ARG A 289 -5.44 -18.65 -35.03
N SER A 290 -6.75 -18.61 -34.91
CA SER A 290 -7.67 -17.98 -35.87
C SER A 290 -8.52 -16.92 -35.19
N TYR A 291 -9.19 -16.09 -35.97
CA TYR A 291 -10.13 -15.08 -35.45
C TYR A 291 -11.26 -15.69 -34.60
N LYS A 292 -11.58 -16.99 -34.78
CA LYS A 292 -12.59 -17.71 -33.99
C LYS A 292 -12.13 -18.03 -32.57
N ASP A 293 -10.82 -18.04 -32.34
CA ASP A 293 -10.21 -18.32 -31.03
C ASP A 293 -10.10 -17.02 -30.19
N LEU A 294 -10.41 -15.86 -30.80
CA LEU A 294 -10.33 -14.56 -30.16
C LEU A 294 -11.72 -14.04 -29.76
N PRO A 295 -11.88 -13.37 -28.61
CA PRO A 295 -10.83 -12.99 -27.68
C PRO A 295 -10.34 -14.19 -26.86
N LEU A 296 -9.03 -14.35 -26.75
CA LEU A 296 -8.39 -15.36 -25.89
C LEU A 296 -7.98 -14.70 -24.57
N ARG A 297 -8.61 -15.10 -23.47
CA ARG A 297 -8.38 -14.57 -22.11
C ARG A 297 -7.53 -15.53 -21.32
N VAL A 298 -6.27 -15.18 -21.06
CA VAL A 298 -5.29 -16.04 -20.39
C VAL A 298 -4.92 -15.40 -19.05
N GLY A 299 -5.27 -16.07 -17.94
CA GLY A 299 -4.95 -15.63 -16.57
C GLY A 299 -3.76 -16.38 -15.99
N GLU A 300 -2.96 -15.72 -15.19
CA GLU A 300 -1.84 -16.31 -14.46
C GLU A 300 -1.74 -15.73 -13.05
N LEU A 301 -1.78 -16.58 -12.03
CA LEU A 301 -1.36 -16.21 -10.69
C LEU A 301 0.16 -16.29 -10.61
N GLY A 302 0.81 -15.32 -11.26
CA GLY A 302 2.24 -15.36 -11.55
C GLY A 302 3.08 -14.83 -10.39
N LEU A 303 4.02 -15.66 -9.90
CA LEU A 303 5.00 -15.23 -8.91
C LEU A 303 6.10 -14.44 -9.58
N VAL A 304 6.21 -13.16 -9.27
CA VAL A 304 7.19 -12.22 -9.85
C VAL A 304 8.12 -11.63 -8.80
N HIS A 305 9.30 -11.20 -9.24
CA HIS A 305 10.33 -10.65 -8.36
C HIS A 305 10.81 -9.31 -8.92
N ARG A 306 10.85 -8.29 -8.07
CA ARG A 306 11.32 -6.94 -8.44
C ARG A 306 12.33 -6.44 -7.42
N HIS A 307 13.48 -5.97 -7.89
CA HIS A 307 14.51 -5.39 -7.04
C HIS A 307 14.11 -3.99 -6.58
N GLU A 308 13.19 -3.93 -5.61
CA GLU A 308 12.79 -2.68 -4.97
C GLU A 308 13.89 -2.17 -4.04
N LYS A 309 14.16 -0.86 -4.03
CA LYS A 309 15.16 -0.24 -3.14
C LYS A 309 14.75 -0.41 -1.68
N SER A 310 15.72 -0.71 -0.81
CA SER A 310 15.46 -1.02 0.62
C SER A 310 14.64 0.08 1.34
N GLY A 311 14.86 1.35 1.03
CA GLY A 311 14.12 2.47 1.63
C GLY A 311 12.65 2.58 1.20
N GLN A 312 12.22 1.80 0.22
CA GLN A 312 10.84 1.78 -0.27
C GLN A 312 10.02 0.61 0.26
N LEU A 313 10.67 -0.39 0.89
CA LEU A 313 9.99 -1.58 1.40
C LEU A 313 9.06 -1.23 2.55
N HIS A 314 7.84 -1.78 2.52
CA HIS A 314 6.82 -1.48 3.52
C HIS A 314 5.86 -2.65 3.75
N GLY A 315 6.26 -3.59 4.62
CA GLY A 315 5.45 -4.78 4.94
C GLY A 315 4.98 -5.50 3.68
N LEU A 316 3.68 -5.80 3.58
CA LEU A 316 3.06 -6.38 2.38
C LEU A 316 2.76 -5.35 1.27
N MET A 317 2.78 -4.04 1.58
CA MET A 317 2.42 -2.99 0.62
C MET A 317 3.47 -2.80 -0.47
N ARG A 318 4.74 -3.02 -0.16
CA ARG A 318 5.83 -2.98 -1.13
C ARG A 318 6.89 -4.02 -0.82
N VAL A 319 6.92 -5.06 -1.62
CA VAL A 319 7.71 -6.28 -1.45
C VAL A 319 8.58 -6.55 -2.67
N ARG A 320 9.54 -7.46 -2.55
CA ARG A 320 10.43 -7.90 -3.64
C ARG A 320 9.97 -9.18 -4.33
N CYS A 321 9.04 -9.91 -3.71
CA CYS A 321 8.44 -11.11 -4.25
C CYS A 321 6.94 -11.07 -3.98
N PHE A 322 6.12 -11.21 -5.02
CA PHE A 322 4.67 -11.18 -4.90
C PHE A 322 3.99 -11.97 -6.00
N THR A 323 2.77 -12.42 -5.70
CA THR A 323 1.88 -13.04 -6.66
C THR A 323 1.05 -11.95 -7.35
N GLN A 324 1.16 -11.84 -8.65
CA GLN A 324 0.34 -10.95 -9.46
C GLN A 324 -0.86 -11.71 -10.01
N ASP A 325 -2.05 -11.14 -9.89
CA ASP A 325 -3.28 -11.67 -10.50
C ASP A 325 -3.40 -11.24 -11.96
N ASP A 326 -2.38 -11.59 -12.72
CA ASP A 326 -2.19 -11.11 -14.08
C ASP A 326 -3.09 -11.82 -15.08
N ALA A 327 -3.48 -11.11 -16.12
CA ALA A 327 -4.05 -11.74 -17.29
C ALA A 327 -3.76 -10.94 -18.56
N HIS A 328 -3.67 -11.69 -19.65
CA HIS A 328 -3.45 -11.18 -20.99
C HIS A 328 -4.64 -11.56 -21.88
N ILE A 329 -5.24 -10.57 -22.51
CA ILE A 329 -6.37 -10.78 -23.43
C ILE A 329 -5.87 -10.47 -24.83
N PHE A 330 -5.82 -11.48 -25.67
CA PHE A 330 -5.48 -11.33 -27.09
C PHE A 330 -6.78 -11.20 -27.90
N MET A 331 -6.87 -10.19 -28.76
CA MET A 331 -8.11 -9.85 -29.43
C MET A 331 -7.91 -9.21 -30.79
N THR A 332 -8.98 -9.10 -31.55
CA THR A 332 -9.01 -8.27 -32.76
C THR A 332 -9.29 -6.80 -32.42
N PRO A 333 -8.99 -5.83 -33.31
CA PRO A 333 -9.28 -4.42 -33.08
C PRO A 333 -10.74 -4.12 -32.73
N GLU A 334 -11.69 -4.84 -33.32
CA GLU A 334 -13.12 -4.65 -33.10
C GLU A 334 -13.57 -5.05 -31.69
N GLN A 335 -12.82 -5.92 -31.03
CA GLN A 335 -13.15 -6.45 -29.70
C GLN A 335 -12.64 -5.56 -28.56
N ILE A 336 -11.80 -4.54 -28.81
CA ILE A 336 -11.14 -3.71 -27.80
C ILE A 336 -12.13 -3.17 -26.77
N LYS A 337 -13.18 -2.49 -27.21
CA LYS A 337 -14.11 -1.82 -26.30
C LYS A 337 -14.86 -2.81 -25.41
N ASP A 338 -15.31 -3.92 -25.96
CA ASP A 338 -16.07 -4.93 -25.22
C ASP A 338 -15.20 -5.65 -24.19
N GLU A 339 -13.96 -5.95 -24.53
CA GLU A 339 -13.02 -6.56 -23.59
C GLU A 339 -12.64 -5.61 -22.45
N ILE A 340 -12.41 -4.32 -22.73
CA ILE A 340 -12.17 -3.33 -21.68
C ILE A 340 -13.39 -3.23 -20.74
N LYS A 341 -14.61 -3.16 -21.28
CA LYS A 341 -15.85 -3.15 -20.47
C LYS A 341 -15.98 -4.41 -19.61
N GLY A 342 -15.64 -5.58 -20.17
CA GLY A 342 -15.64 -6.85 -19.43
C GLY A 342 -14.65 -6.83 -18.24
N VAL A 343 -13.45 -6.28 -18.44
CA VAL A 343 -12.45 -6.14 -17.36
C VAL A 343 -12.90 -5.14 -16.31
N VAL A 344 -13.44 -3.99 -16.69
CA VAL A 344 -14.00 -3.00 -15.75
C VAL A 344 -15.09 -3.63 -14.89
N HIS A 345 -16.00 -4.41 -15.52
CA HIS A 345 -17.04 -5.12 -14.79
C HIS A 345 -16.47 -6.13 -13.76
N LEU A 346 -15.45 -6.89 -14.15
CA LEU A 346 -14.76 -7.84 -13.27
C LEU A 346 -14.10 -7.12 -12.08
N ILE A 347 -13.38 -6.02 -12.32
CA ILE A 347 -12.77 -5.20 -11.27
C ILE A 347 -13.84 -4.65 -10.32
N ASN A 348 -14.96 -4.16 -10.86
CA ASN A 348 -16.07 -3.66 -10.04
C ASN A 348 -16.68 -4.75 -9.15
N GLN A 349 -16.85 -5.98 -9.66
CA GLN A 349 -17.29 -7.12 -8.84
C GLN A 349 -16.35 -7.40 -7.67
N VAL A 350 -15.03 -7.39 -7.93
CA VAL A 350 -14.02 -7.57 -6.89
C VAL A 350 -14.15 -6.50 -5.82
N TYR A 351 -14.12 -5.22 -6.20
CA TYR A 351 -14.08 -4.12 -5.22
C TYR A 351 -15.39 -4.00 -4.43
N SER A 352 -16.53 -4.23 -5.09
CA SER A 352 -17.84 -4.21 -4.43
C SER A 352 -17.97 -5.29 -3.35
N LEU A 353 -17.41 -6.48 -3.57
CA LEU A 353 -17.43 -7.57 -2.58
C LEU A 353 -16.78 -7.15 -1.26
N PHE A 354 -15.67 -6.40 -1.31
CA PHE A 354 -14.98 -5.90 -0.12
C PHE A 354 -15.50 -4.54 0.37
N GLY A 355 -16.41 -3.89 -0.39
CA GLY A 355 -16.99 -2.58 -0.08
C GLY A 355 -16.01 -1.43 -0.31
N PHE A 356 -15.08 -1.59 -1.22
CA PHE A 356 -14.20 -0.52 -1.64
C PHE A 356 -14.91 0.46 -2.58
N LYS A 357 -14.67 1.76 -2.37
CA LYS A 357 -14.89 2.80 -3.38
C LYS A 357 -13.59 2.97 -4.17
N TYR A 358 -13.71 3.44 -5.41
CA TYR A 358 -12.54 3.71 -6.25
C TYR A 358 -12.76 4.93 -7.13
N HIS A 359 -11.68 5.54 -7.61
CA HIS A 359 -11.68 6.47 -8.72
C HIS A 359 -10.77 5.95 -9.84
N VAL A 360 -10.95 6.49 -11.03
CA VAL A 360 -10.32 5.99 -12.26
C VAL A 360 -9.40 7.08 -12.83
N GLU A 361 -8.22 6.69 -13.25
CA GLU A 361 -7.28 7.54 -13.98
C GLU A 361 -6.97 6.93 -15.34
N LEU A 362 -6.94 7.78 -16.39
CA LEU A 362 -6.48 7.43 -17.73
C LEU A 362 -5.08 8.01 -17.92
N SER A 363 -4.07 7.16 -17.94
CA SER A 363 -2.67 7.55 -18.08
C SER A 363 -2.24 7.47 -19.54
N THR A 364 -1.69 8.57 -20.04
CA THR A 364 -1.28 8.74 -21.44
C THR A 364 0.21 8.50 -21.64
N ARG A 365 0.72 8.75 -22.84
CA ARG A 365 2.07 8.44 -23.29
C ARG A 365 3.16 9.14 -22.47
N PRO A 366 4.14 8.40 -21.91
CA PRO A 366 5.34 8.98 -21.31
C PRO A 366 6.40 9.40 -22.36
N GLU A 367 7.37 10.22 -21.94
CA GLU A 367 8.48 10.63 -22.81
C GLU A 367 9.33 9.44 -23.30
N ASP A 368 9.65 8.49 -22.40
CA ASP A 368 10.34 7.23 -22.74
C ASP A 368 9.31 6.16 -23.08
N SER A 369 9.00 6.01 -24.37
CA SER A 369 7.97 5.10 -24.85
C SER A 369 8.30 4.51 -26.21
N MET A 370 7.76 3.32 -26.49
CA MET A 370 7.83 2.63 -27.78
C MET A 370 6.58 2.88 -28.62
N GLY A 371 6.66 2.66 -29.94
CA GLY A 371 5.54 2.69 -30.88
C GLY A 371 5.32 4.03 -31.56
N SER A 372 4.48 4.01 -32.59
CA SER A 372 4.14 5.20 -33.38
C SER A 372 3.11 6.10 -32.66
N ASP A 373 2.99 7.34 -33.12
CA ASP A 373 1.99 8.27 -32.60
C ASP A 373 0.57 7.76 -32.89
N GLU A 374 0.36 7.15 -34.05
CA GLU A 374 -0.91 6.57 -34.48
C GLU A 374 -1.34 5.41 -33.58
N ASP A 375 -0.41 4.50 -33.19
CA ASP A 375 -0.70 3.40 -32.27
C ASP A 375 -1.12 3.92 -30.90
N TRP A 376 -0.42 4.95 -30.39
CA TRP A 376 -0.73 5.56 -29.11
C TRP A 376 -2.07 6.29 -29.11
N GLU A 377 -2.40 7.00 -30.18
CA GLU A 377 -3.69 7.68 -30.33
C GLU A 377 -4.82 6.66 -30.39
N LEU A 378 -4.70 5.62 -31.21
CA LEU A 378 -5.70 4.56 -31.34
C LEU A 378 -5.93 3.84 -30.00
N ALA A 379 -4.84 3.50 -29.31
CA ALA A 379 -4.93 2.83 -28.01
C ALA A 379 -5.56 3.73 -26.95
N THR A 380 -5.17 5.00 -26.87
CA THR A 380 -5.72 5.96 -25.90
C THR A 380 -7.20 6.21 -26.14
N GLU A 381 -7.62 6.38 -27.41
CA GLU A 381 -9.03 6.56 -27.77
C GLU A 381 -9.85 5.29 -27.52
N GLY A 382 -9.28 4.10 -27.69
CA GLY A 382 -9.90 2.83 -27.32
C GLY A 382 -10.26 2.76 -25.85
N LEU A 383 -9.31 3.12 -24.96
CA LEU A 383 -9.50 3.19 -23.51
C LEU A 383 -10.52 4.28 -23.13
N ARG A 384 -10.36 5.49 -23.68
CA ARG A 384 -11.24 6.64 -23.44
C ARG A 384 -12.68 6.34 -23.87
N GLY A 385 -12.84 5.77 -25.06
CA GLY A 385 -14.15 5.40 -25.59
C GLY A 385 -14.87 4.37 -24.71
N ALA A 386 -14.16 3.38 -24.18
CA ALA A 386 -14.76 2.40 -23.28
C ALA A 386 -15.21 3.03 -21.94
N LEU A 387 -14.39 3.94 -21.35
CA LEU A 387 -14.75 4.66 -20.12
C LEU A 387 -15.98 5.55 -20.33
N ASN A 388 -16.04 6.27 -21.45
CA ASN A 388 -17.18 7.13 -21.81
C ASN A 388 -18.47 6.30 -22.02
N ASP A 389 -18.37 5.16 -22.72
CA ASP A 389 -19.50 4.26 -22.93
C ASP A 389 -20.05 3.68 -21.62
N LEU A 390 -19.19 3.47 -20.62
CA LEU A 390 -19.58 3.01 -19.29
C LEU A 390 -20.10 4.14 -18.39
N GLY A 391 -19.98 5.40 -18.81
CA GLY A 391 -20.36 6.57 -18.01
C GLY A 391 -19.52 6.73 -16.74
N LEU A 392 -18.25 6.30 -16.75
CA LEU A 392 -17.36 6.42 -15.63
C LEU A 392 -16.66 7.78 -15.64
N ASP A 393 -16.65 8.43 -14.48
CA ASP A 393 -15.83 9.62 -14.26
C ASP A 393 -14.37 9.21 -14.12
N TYR A 394 -13.48 9.90 -14.82
CA TYR A 394 -12.03 9.65 -14.74
C TYR A 394 -11.22 10.93 -14.85
N VAL A 395 -9.99 10.88 -14.34
CA VAL A 395 -9.01 11.96 -14.47
C VAL A 395 -7.97 11.53 -15.50
N VAL A 396 -7.55 12.45 -16.37
CA VAL A 396 -6.43 12.20 -17.29
C VAL A 396 -5.13 12.50 -16.57
N ASN A 397 -4.24 11.50 -16.51
CA ASN A 397 -2.90 11.59 -15.95
C ASN A 397 -1.88 11.56 -17.09
N GLU A 398 -1.45 12.73 -17.55
CA GLU A 398 -0.58 12.85 -18.71
C GLU A 398 0.82 12.35 -18.40
N GLY A 399 1.37 11.50 -19.29
CA GLY A 399 2.74 11.03 -19.21
C GLY A 399 2.99 9.86 -18.25
N ASP A 400 1.96 9.28 -17.61
CA ASP A 400 2.09 8.20 -16.63
C ASP A 400 1.76 6.80 -17.21
N GLY A 401 1.63 6.68 -18.52
CA GLY A 401 1.43 5.41 -19.23
C GLY A 401 2.62 4.46 -19.07
N ALA A 402 2.43 3.18 -19.45
CA ALA A 402 3.55 2.26 -19.56
C ALA A 402 4.40 2.60 -20.81
N PHE A 403 5.65 2.16 -20.87
CA PHE A 403 6.52 2.44 -22.02
C PHE A 403 5.99 1.83 -23.34
N TYR A 404 5.07 0.87 -23.26
CA TYR A 404 4.49 0.16 -24.40
C TYR A 404 3.02 0.48 -24.69
N GLY A 405 2.32 1.25 -23.83
CA GLY A 405 0.92 1.61 -24.07
C GLY A 405 0.25 2.41 -22.96
N PRO A 406 -0.88 3.06 -23.26
CA PRO A 406 -1.69 3.77 -22.29
C PRO A 406 -2.38 2.81 -21.33
N LYS A 407 -2.81 3.33 -20.17
CA LYS A 407 -3.43 2.51 -19.14
C LYS A 407 -4.60 3.21 -18.45
N ILE A 408 -5.54 2.41 -17.95
CA ILE A 408 -6.54 2.80 -16.98
C ILE A 408 -6.11 2.26 -15.62
N ASP A 409 -5.97 3.13 -14.63
CA ASP A 409 -5.64 2.77 -13.25
C ASP A 409 -6.85 2.94 -12.34
N PHE A 410 -7.09 1.94 -11.49
CA PHE A 410 -8.15 1.95 -10.49
C PHE A 410 -7.54 2.16 -9.11
N HIS A 411 -7.84 3.31 -8.51
CA HIS A 411 -7.38 3.70 -7.19
C HIS A 411 -8.47 3.45 -6.17
N LEU A 412 -8.38 2.35 -5.43
CA LEU A 412 -9.34 2.04 -4.38
C LEU A 412 -9.10 2.87 -3.13
N THR A 413 -10.18 3.22 -2.45
CA THR A 413 -10.17 3.97 -1.18
C THR A 413 -10.51 3.04 -0.03
N ASP A 414 -9.63 2.96 0.97
CA ASP A 414 -9.85 2.13 2.15
C ASP A 414 -10.79 2.79 3.16
N SER A 415 -11.10 2.09 4.26
CA SER A 415 -12.04 2.54 5.30
C SER A 415 -11.62 3.79 6.07
N ILE A 416 -10.38 4.25 5.91
CA ILE A 416 -9.85 5.47 6.53
C ILE A 416 -9.47 6.54 5.50
N GLY A 417 -9.91 6.37 4.25
CA GLY A 417 -9.77 7.38 3.19
C GLY A 417 -8.42 7.41 2.48
N ARG A 418 -7.55 6.40 2.64
CA ARG A 418 -6.30 6.31 1.86
C ARG A 418 -6.57 5.64 0.51
N THR A 419 -5.83 6.08 -0.51
CA THR A 419 -5.94 5.54 -1.87
C THR A 419 -4.81 4.59 -2.20
N TRP A 420 -5.14 3.51 -2.93
CA TRP A 420 -4.22 2.45 -3.32
C TRP A 420 -4.46 2.07 -4.78
N GLN A 421 -3.46 2.23 -5.63
CA GLN A 421 -3.52 1.71 -6.99
C GLN A 421 -3.44 0.17 -6.94
N CYS A 422 -4.48 -0.50 -7.44
CA CYS A 422 -4.58 -1.95 -7.48
C CYS A 422 -4.92 -2.46 -8.88
N GLY A 423 -6.12 -2.20 -9.38
CA GLY A 423 -6.53 -2.60 -10.72
C GLY A 423 -5.87 -1.74 -11.79
N THR A 424 -5.49 -2.39 -12.88
CA THR A 424 -4.93 -1.69 -14.05
C THR A 424 -5.34 -2.42 -15.32
N ILE A 425 -5.64 -1.67 -16.37
CA ILE A 425 -5.89 -2.15 -17.73
C ILE A 425 -4.92 -1.41 -18.65
N GLN A 426 -4.07 -2.13 -19.36
CA GLN A 426 -3.08 -1.56 -20.27
C GLN A 426 -3.31 -2.13 -21.68
N LEU A 427 -3.51 -1.27 -22.67
CA LEU A 427 -3.67 -1.68 -24.06
C LEU A 427 -2.29 -1.65 -24.73
N ASP A 428 -1.92 -2.76 -25.36
CA ASP A 428 -0.57 -2.99 -25.92
C ASP A 428 -0.67 -3.50 -27.36
N MET A 429 -0.05 -2.78 -28.27
CA MET A 429 0.15 -3.15 -29.65
C MET A 429 1.61 -3.51 -29.97
N GLN A 430 2.52 -3.22 -29.05
CA GLN A 430 3.96 -3.30 -29.27
C GLN A 430 4.52 -4.72 -29.01
N LEU A 431 4.18 -5.33 -27.87
CA LEU A 431 4.64 -6.68 -27.54
C LEU A 431 4.14 -7.74 -28.55
N PRO A 432 2.87 -7.74 -28.97
CA PRO A 432 2.43 -8.65 -30.03
C PRO A 432 3.26 -8.52 -31.33
N GLN A 433 3.68 -7.31 -31.69
CA GLN A 433 4.55 -7.07 -32.84
C GLN A 433 5.96 -7.60 -32.60
N ARG A 434 6.58 -7.30 -31.47
CA ARG A 434 7.95 -7.73 -31.13
C ARG A 434 8.09 -9.24 -31.04
N PHE A 435 7.03 -9.92 -30.57
CA PHE A 435 6.96 -11.38 -30.51
C PHE A 435 6.44 -12.02 -31.80
N GLU A 436 6.12 -11.23 -32.82
CA GLU A 436 5.55 -11.71 -34.10
C GLU A 436 4.34 -12.62 -33.89
N LEU A 437 3.43 -12.21 -32.98
CA LEU A 437 2.18 -12.94 -32.75
C LEU A 437 1.26 -12.80 -33.96
N GLU A 438 0.57 -13.88 -34.34
CA GLU A 438 -0.33 -13.88 -35.50
C GLU A 438 -1.60 -14.69 -35.21
N TYR A 439 -2.68 -14.30 -35.89
CA TYR A 439 -3.87 -15.12 -36.05
C TYR A 439 -4.31 -15.12 -37.52
N THR A 440 -5.00 -16.16 -37.96
CA THR A 440 -5.60 -16.22 -39.29
C THR A 440 -6.97 -15.53 -39.27
N GLY A 441 -7.17 -14.49 -40.07
CA GLY A 441 -8.41 -13.75 -40.19
C GLY A 441 -9.49 -14.51 -40.95
N ALA A 442 -10.71 -13.92 -41.03
CA ALA A 442 -11.81 -14.46 -41.83
C ALA A 442 -11.52 -14.39 -43.33
N ASP A 443 -10.63 -13.53 -43.75
CA ASP A 443 -10.09 -13.38 -45.10
C ASP A 443 -9.04 -14.45 -45.48
N GLY A 444 -8.63 -15.27 -44.53
CA GLY A 444 -7.56 -16.28 -44.68
C GLY A 444 -6.14 -15.76 -44.54
N GLU A 445 -5.97 -14.43 -44.37
CA GLU A 445 -4.68 -13.79 -44.21
C GLU A 445 -4.21 -13.76 -42.76
N LYS A 446 -2.91 -13.48 -42.54
CA LYS A 446 -2.31 -13.35 -41.22
C LYS A 446 -2.45 -11.92 -40.71
N HIS A 447 -2.97 -11.81 -39.50
CA HIS A 447 -3.17 -10.55 -38.79
C HIS A 447 -2.48 -10.54 -37.44
N ARG A 448 -2.16 -9.34 -36.94
CA ARG A 448 -1.56 -9.12 -35.62
C ARG A 448 -2.65 -8.93 -34.57
N PRO A 449 -2.67 -9.71 -33.47
CA PRO A 449 -3.59 -9.43 -32.38
C PRO A 449 -3.18 -8.17 -31.62
N ILE A 450 -4.15 -7.52 -31.00
CA ILE A 450 -3.95 -6.50 -29.96
C ILE A 450 -4.06 -7.19 -28.63
N MET A 451 -3.37 -6.66 -27.61
CA MET A 451 -3.37 -7.27 -26.30
C MET A 451 -3.74 -6.29 -25.20
N ILE A 452 -4.47 -6.77 -24.22
CA ILE A 452 -4.67 -6.11 -22.93
C ILE A 452 -3.86 -6.86 -21.88
N HIS A 453 -3.04 -6.12 -21.11
CA HIS A 453 -2.54 -6.55 -19.81
C HIS A 453 -3.51 -6.04 -18.74
N ARG A 454 -3.90 -6.88 -17.80
CA ARG A 454 -4.76 -6.41 -16.72
C ARG A 454 -4.54 -7.14 -15.42
N VAL A 455 -4.74 -6.43 -14.32
CA VAL A 455 -4.83 -6.95 -12.96
C VAL A 455 -6.08 -6.38 -12.29
N ALA A 456 -6.70 -7.13 -11.39
CA ALA A 456 -7.82 -6.66 -10.57
C ALA A 456 -7.36 -6.37 -9.12
N PHE A 457 -6.65 -7.30 -8.52
CA PHE A 457 -6.04 -7.13 -7.19
C PHE A 457 -4.67 -6.41 -7.27
N GLY A 458 -3.95 -6.58 -8.36
CA GLY A 458 -2.56 -6.18 -8.55
C GLY A 458 -1.60 -7.18 -7.90
N SER A 459 -0.93 -6.80 -6.82
CA SER A 459 -0.21 -7.74 -5.96
C SER A 459 -1.14 -8.32 -4.91
N ILE A 460 -1.26 -9.64 -4.85
CA ILE A 460 -2.05 -10.34 -3.84
C ILE A 460 -1.56 -10.01 -2.43
N GLU A 461 -0.26 -9.90 -2.24
CA GLU A 461 0.37 -9.53 -0.97
C GLU A 461 -0.05 -8.12 -0.54
N ARG A 462 0.02 -7.14 -1.45
CA ARG A 462 -0.44 -5.76 -1.21
C ARG A 462 -1.95 -5.75 -0.91
N PHE A 463 -2.75 -6.46 -1.67
CA PHE A 463 -4.18 -6.51 -1.48
C PHE A 463 -4.56 -7.13 -0.12
N ILE A 464 -3.87 -8.19 0.32
CA ILE A 464 -4.00 -8.75 1.68
C ILE A 464 -3.63 -7.69 2.73
N GLY A 465 -2.54 -6.95 2.54
CA GLY A 465 -2.16 -5.85 3.42
C GLY A 465 -3.26 -4.80 3.53
N ILE A 466 -3.85 -4.40 2.40
CA ILE A 466 -4.98 -3.46 2.35
C ILE A 466 -6.21 -4.04 3.07
N LEU A 467 -6.55 -5.32 2.87
CA LEU A 467 -7.66 -5.97 3.55
C LEU A 467 -7.46 -6.04 5.08
N ILE A 468 -6.24 -6.35 5.55
CA ILE A 468 -5.90 -6.33 6.98
C ILE A 468 -6.20 -4.95 7.57
N GLU A 469 -5.78 -3.88 6.91
CA GLU A 469 -5.98 -2.50 7.37
C GLU A 469 -7.43 -2.04 7.20
N HIS A 470 -8.08 -2.37 6.10
CA HIS A 470 -9.48 -2.04 5.82
C HIS A 470 -10.43 -2.63 6.87
N PHE A 471 -10.27 -3.92 7.16
CA PHE A 471 -11.07 -4.62 8.15
C PHE A 471 -10.52 -4.54 9.59
N ALA A 472 -9.38 -3.88 9.82
CA ALA A 472 -8.66 -3.89 11.10
C ALA A 472 -8.44 -5.32 11.64
N GLY A 473 -8.13 -6.26 10.74
CA GLY A 473 -7.97 -7.69 11.02
C GLY A 473 -9.28 -8.46 11.24
N ALA A 474 -10.43 -7.78 11.28
CA ALA A 474 -11.73 -8.39 11.50
C ALA A 474 -12.40 -8.78 10.17
N PHE A 475 -11.81 -9.75 9.46
CA PHE A 475 -12.27 -10.18 8.13
C PHE A 475 -13.73 -10.66 8.12
N PRO A 476 -14.47 -10.52 7.00
CA PRO A 476 -15.76 -11.20 6.79
C PRO A 476 -15.62 -12.70 7.04
N THR A 477 -16.69 -13.36 7.46
CA THR A 477 -16.66 -14.77 7.88
C THR A 477 -16.07 -15.69 6.82
N TRP A 478 -16.46 -15.53 5.56
CA TRP A 478 -15.94 -16.36 4.47
C TRP A 478 -14.42 -16.24 4.26
N LEU A 479 -13.84 -15.08 4.60
CA LEU A 479 -12.40 -14.80 4.43
C LEU A 479 -11.59 -15.06 5.71
N ALA A 480 -12.22 -15.12 6.88
CA ALA A 480 -11.54 -15.30 8.16
C ALA A 480 -10.77 -16.63 8.21
N PRO A 481 -9.47 -16.65 8.59
CA PRO A 481 -8.70 -17.88 8.70
C PRO A 481 -9.33 -18.90 9.66
N VAL A 482 -9.84 -18.44 10.79
CA VAL A 482 -10.66 -19.19 11.75
C VAL A 482 -12.02 -18.52 11.78
N GLN A 483 -13.06 -19.27 11.42
CA GLN A 483 -14.44 -18.75 11.33
C GLN A 483 -15.21 -18.94 12.63
N VAL A 484 -14.95 -20.06 13.30
CA VAL A 484 -15.63 -20.43 14.55
C VAL A 484 -14.63 -20.93 15.57
N LYS A 485 -14.75 -20.48 16.81
CA LYS A 485 -13.99 -21.00 17.96
C LYS A 485 -14.94 -21.71 18.93
N VAL A 486 -14.75 -23.01 19.15
CA VAL A 486 -15.50 -23.78 20.14
C VAL A 486 -14.83 -23.60 21.49
N LEU A 487 -15.61 -23.20 22.50
CA LEU A 487 -15.14 -22.85 23.84
C LEU A 487 -15.84 -23.71 24.90
N PRO A 488 -15.32 -24.90 25.23
CA PRO A 488 -15.81 -25.70 26.34
C PRO A 488 -15.61 -24.96 27.67
N ILE A 489 -16.68 -24.94 28.54
CA ILE A 489 -16.65 -24.26 29.84
C ILE A 489 -15.68 -24.95 30.79
N SER A 490 -15.58 -26.29 30.70
CA SER A 490 -14.65 -27.11 31.47
C SER A 490 -14.24 -28.37 30.70
N ASP A 491 -13.26 -29.07 31.21
CA ASP A 491 -12.76 -30.33 30.64
C ASP A 491 -13.84 -31.42 30.50
N LYS A 492 -14.90 -31.36 31.33
CA LYS A 492 -16.04 -32.28 31.28
C LYS A 492 -16.82 -32.21 29.97
N HIS A 493 -16.74 -31.07 29.25
CA HIS A 493 -17.48 -30.82 28.01
C HIS A 493 -16.57 -30.85 26.77
N LEU A 494 -15.33 -31.35 26.89
CA LEU A 494 -14.39 -31.49 25.77
C LEU A 494 -14.90 -32.46 24.72
N GLU A 495 -15.51 -33.57 25.11
CA GLU A 495 -16.06 -34.56 24.20
C GLU A 495 -17.19 -33.96 23.33
N TYR A 496 -18.12 -33.25 23.97
CA TYR A 496 -19.18 -32.54 23.25
C TYR A 496 -18.59 -31.41 22.37
N GLY A 497 -17.62 -30.64 22.89
CA GLY A 497 -16.91 -29.64 22.13
C GLY A 497 -16.22 -30.20 20.89
N GLN A 498 -15.63 -31.40 20.99
CA GLN A 498 -15.02 -32.10 19.85
C GLN A 498 -16.07 -32.53 18.81
N LYS A 499 -17.23 -33.06 19.25
CA LYS A 499 -18.37 -33.37 18.37
C LYS A 499 -18.84 -32.13 17.59
N VAL A 500 -18.94 -30.98 18.27
CA VAL A 500 -19.28 -29.71 17.63
C VAL A 500 -18.22 -29.31 16.59
N LEU A 501 -16.93 -29.40 16.95
CA LEU A 501 -15.83 -29.12 16.04
C LEU A 501 -15.86 -30.00 14.79
N ASP A 502 -16.05 -31.31 14.97
CA ASP A 502 -16.08 -32.27 13.87
C ASP A 502 -17.26 -32.01 12.93
N THR A 503 -18.43 -31.64 13.48
CA THR A 503 -19.61 -31.27 12.68
C THR A 503 -19.35 -30.00 11.85
N LEU A 504 -18.71 -28.98 12.43
CA LEU A 504 -18.34 -27.73 11.73
C LEU A 504 -17.34 -28.04 10.60
N ASN A 505 -16.31 -28.80 10.88
CA ASN A 505 -15.29 -29.15 9.89
C ASN A 505 -15.86 -30.02 8.75
N ALA A 506 -16.77 -30.95 9.06
CA ALA A 506 -17.48 -31.74 8.05
C ALA A 506 -18.34 -30.89 7.11
N ALA A 507 -18.88 -29.79 7.61
CA ALA A 507 -19.60 -28.77 6.82
C ALA A 507 -18.67 -27.80 6.05
N GLY A 508 -17.35 -27.96 6.13
CA GLY A 508 -16.37 -27.08 5.49
C GLY A 508 -16.14 -25.74 6.20
N ILE A 509 -16.62 -25.60 7.44
CA ILE A 509 -16.40 -24.41 8.28
C ILE A 509 -15.05 -24.53 8.98
N ARG A 510 -14.17 -23.55 8.82
CA ARG A 510 -12.84 -23.51 9.48
C ARG A 510 -13.00 -23.22 10.97
N ALA A 511 -12.99 -24.24 11.79
CA ALA A 511 -13.20 -24.14 13.22
C ALA A 511 -11.99 -24.63 14.01
N GLU A 512 -11.82 -24.09 15.21
CA GLU A 512 -10.83 -24.53 16.21
C GLU A 512 -11.54 -24.72 17.57
N ILE A 513 -10.99 -25.59 18.44
CA ILE A 513 -11.44 -25.76 19.81
C ILE A 513 -10.37 -25.26 20.79
N ASP A 514 -10.79 -24.59 21.86
CA ASP A 514 -9.89 -24.19 22.96
C ASP A 514 -9.97 -25.21 24.10
N THR A 515 -9.02 -26.13 24.11
CA THR A 515 -8.95 -27.23 25.10
C THR A 515 -8.24 -26.86 26.39
N ARG A 516 -7.75 -25.62 26.53
CA ARG A 516 -7.02 -25.19 27.73
C ARG A 516 -7.90 -25.14 28.97
N ALA A 517 -7.33 -25.48 30.11
CA ALA A 517 -8.00 -25.38 31.42
C ALA A 517 -8.05 -23.93 31.93
N GLU A 518 -8.71 -23.05 31.16
CA GLU A 518 -8.84 -21.61 31.45
C GLU A 518 -10.29 -21.21 31.70
N LYS A 519 -10.50 -20.09 32.41
CA LYS A 519 -11.83 -19.55 32.63
C LYS A 519 -12.49 -19.13 31.32
N ILE A 520 -13.77 -19.42 31.16
CA ILE A 520 -14.51 -19.13 29.93
C ILE A 520 -14.39 -17.66 29.47
N GLY A 521 -14.45 -16.71 30.44
CA GLY A 521 -14.27 -15.28 30.12
C GLY A 521 -12.88 -14.95 29.50
N TYR A 522 -11.84 -15.67 29.90
CA TYR A 522 -10.51 -15.53 29.31
C TYR A 522 -10.48 -16.08 27.88
N LYS A 523 -11.03 -17.28 27.66
CA LYS A 523 -11.14 -17.89 26.32
C LYS A 523 -11.92 -17.00 25.35
N ILE A 524 -13.06 -16.42 25.81
CA ILE A 524 -13.85 -15.48 25.01
C ILE A 524 -13.02 -14.25 24.63
N ARG A 525 -12.34 -13.64 25.62
CA ARG A 525 -11.51 -12.43 25.36
C ARG A 525 -10.40 -12.71 24.36
N GLU A 526 -9.71 -13.84 24.46
CA GLU A 526 -8.67 -14.20 23.49
C GLU A 526 -9.22 -14.42 22.08
N ALA A 527 -10.36 -15.11 21.94
CA ALA A 527 -11.03 -15.28 20.66
C ALA A 527 -11.46 -13.91 20.04
N GLN A 528 -11.93 -12.98 20.87
CA GLN A 528 -12.22 -11.61 20.46
C GLN A 528 -10.97 -10.85 20.00
N MET A 529 -9.84 -10.99 20.70
CA MET A 529 -8.57 -10.39 20.30
C MET A 529 -8.07 -10.96 18.97
N GLN A 530 -8.29 -12.25 18.71
CA GLN A 530 -8.01 -12.89 17.42
C GLN A 530 -9.02 -12.53 16.32
N LYS A 531 -10.00 -11.67 16.60
CA LYS A 531 -11.01 -11.20 15.64
C LYS A 531 -11.86 -12.32 15.02
N ILE A 532 -12.04 -13.44 15.73
CA ILE A 532 -12.81 -14.59 15.25
C ILE A 532 -14.28 -14.19 15.11
N PRO A 533 -14.94 -14.50 13.96
CA PRO A 533 -16.35 -14.15 13.73
C PRO A 533 -17.32 -14.71 14.75
N TYR A 534 -17.20 -16.01 15.06
CA TYR A 534 -18.12 -16.72 15.96
C TYR A 534 -17.39 -17.48 17.06
N MET A 535 -17.97 -17.49 18.23
CA MET A 535 -17.58 -18.32 19.37
C MET A 535 -18.79 -19.15 19.80
N LEU A 536 -18.59 -20.46 19.96
CA LEU A 536 -19.60 -21.39 20.46
C LEU A 536 -19.21 -21.82 21.86
N VAL A 537 -19.93 -21.33 22.85
CA VAL A 537 -19.72 -21.75 24.24
C VAL A 537 -20.54 -23.00 24.48
N VAL A 538 -19.91 -24.04 25.02
CA VAL A 538 -20.55 -25.35 25.29
C VAL A 538 -20.31 -25.77 26.74
N GLY A 539 -21.38 -26.09 27.40
CA GLY A 539 -21.45 -26.52 28.80
C GLY A 539 -22.46 -27.65 28.96
N ALA A 540 -22.85 -27.98 30.22
CA ALA A 540 -23.75 -29.08 30.53
C ALA A 540 -25.12 -28.96 29.85
N LYS A 541 -25.70 -27.75 29.82
CA LYS A 541 -26.99 -27.53 29.19
C LYS A 541 -26.95 -27.69 27.68
N GLU A 542 -25.91 -27.16 27.04
CA GLU A 542 -25.71 -27.27 25.61
C GLU A 542 -25.50 -28.74 25.19
N GLU A 543 -24.79 -29.52 26.03
CA GLU A 543 -24.56 -30.94 25.80
C GLU A 543 -25.83 -31.79 25.93
N GLU A 544 -26.63 -31.54 26.99
CA GLU A 544 -27.90 -32.25 27.21
C GLU A 544 -28.93 -32.01 26.11
N GLU A 545 -29.05 -30.76 25.64
CA GLU A 545 -30.05 -30.34 24.66
C GLU A 545 -29.53 -30.35 23.21
N ASN A 546 -28.27 -30.74 22.98
CA ASN A 546 -27.57 -30.68 21.68
C ASN A 546 -27.62 -29.27 21.05
N LEU A 547 -27.36 -28.27 21.88
CA LEU A 547 -27.33 -26.84 21.50
C LEU A 547 -25.93 -26.27 21.54
N VAL A 548 -25.78 -25.06 21.05
CA VAL A 548 -24.59 -24.21 21.19
C VAL A 548 -25.00 -22.80 21.60
N SER A 549 -24.31 -22.22 22.59
CA SER A 549 -24.47 -20.81 22.93
C SER A 549 -23.60 -19.95 22.00
N VAL A 550 -24.25 -19.21 21.12
CA VAL A 550 -23.60 -18.47 20.04
C VAL A 550 -23.22 -17.06 20.50
N ARG A 551 -21.98 -16.71 20.34
CA ARG A 551 -21.49 -15.33 20.46
C ARG A 551 -20.83 -14.92 19.16
N SER A 552 -21.24 -13.77 18.62
CA SER A 552 -20.63 -13.25 17.42
C SER A 552 -19.88 -11.94 17.67
N ARG A 553 -18.94 -11.65 16.81
CA ARG A 553 -18.28 -10.35 16.74
C ARG A 553 -19.25 -9.23 16.32
N PHE A 554 -20.36 -9.60 15.68
CA PHE A 554 -21.30 -8.67 15.05
C PHE A 554 -22.40 -8.18 16.00
N ALA A 555 -22.95 -9.09 16.82
CA ALA A 555 -24.10 -8.82 17.67
C ALA A 555 -23.89 -9.23 19.13
N GLY A 556 -22.70 -9.65 19.52
CA GLY A 556 -22.43 -10.10 20.89
C GLY A 556 -23.04 -11.46 21.18
N ASP A 557 -23.86 -11.56 22.24
CA ASP A 557 -24.56 -12.79 22.62
C ASP A 557 -25.81 -12.97 21.76
N GLU A 558 -25.83 -14.02 20.93
CA GLU A 558 -26.97 -14.34 20.06
C GLU A 558 -27.87 -15.46 20.64
N GLY A 559 -27.61 -15.88 21.88
CA GLY A 559 -28.37 -16.93 22.55
C GLY A 559 -28.05 -18.34 22.10
N GLN A 560 -28.92 -19.27 22.49
CA GLN A 560 -28.79 -20.71 22.18
C GLN A 560 -29.45 -21.03 20.84
N LYS A 561 -28.77 -21.90 20.04
CA LYS A 561 -29.27 -22.42 18.77
C LYS A 561 -28.97 -23.92 18.70
N SER A 562 -29.73 -24.67 17.92
CA SER A 562 -29.31 -26.02 17.57
C SER A 562 -28.03 -25.98 16.73
N LEU A 563 -27.21 -27.00 16.87
CA LEU A 563 -25.96 -27.08 16.08
C LEU A 563 -26.25 -27.06 14.58
N ASP A 564 -27.29 -27.78 14.13
CA ASP A 564 -27.66 -27.86 12.71
C ASP A 564 -28.12 -26.49 12.16
N GLU A 565 -28.92 -25.74 12.92
CA GLU A 565 -29.36 -24.39 12.55
C GLU A 565 -28.17 -23.42 12.43
N PHE A 566 -27.23 -23.48 13.38
CA PHE A 566 -26.03 -22.66 13.33
C PHE A 566 -25.17 -22.99 12.10
N VAL A 567 -24.93 -24.29 11.85
CA VAL A 567 -24.15 -24.76 10.69
C VAL A 567 -24.80 -24.31 9.39
N ALA A 568 -26.10 -24.47 9.23
CA ALA A 568 -26.83 -24.03 8.02
C ALA A 568 -26.67 -22.52 7.79
N SER A 569 -26.88 -21.72 8.84
CA SER A 569 -26.77 -20.26 8.77
C SER A 569 -25.37 -19.79 8.39
N VAL A 570 -24.32 -20.34 9.02
CA VAL A 570 -22.94 -19.92 8.74
C VAL A 570 -22.48 -20.43 7.38
N THR A 571 -22.91 -21.63 6.95
CA THR A 571 -22.61 -22.15 5.60
C THR A 571 -23.21 -21.25 4.52
N GLU A 572 -24.45 -20.77 4.71
CA GLU A 572 -25.08 -19.82 3.78
C GLU A 572 -24.35 -18.47 3.76
N GLU A 573 -23.97 -17.94 4.93
CA GLU A 573 -23.17 -16.70 5.03
C GLU A 573 -21.85 -16.83 4.28
N ILE A 574 -21.15 -17.95 4.43
CA ILE A 574 -19.88 -18.21 3.72
C ILE A 574 -20.10 -18.33 2.20
N ALA A 575 -21.12 -19.09 1.78
CA ALA A 575 -21.41 -19.33 0.36
C ALA A 575 -21.82 -18.06 -0.37
N THR A 576 -22.59 -17.20 0.27
CA THR A 576 -23.01 -15.90 -0.28
C THR A 576 -21.95 -14.81 -0.13
N ARG A 577 -20.88 -15.06 0.60
CA ARG A 577 -19.85 -14.06 0.98
C ARG A 577 -20.45 -12.82 1.64
N ALA A 578 -21.53 -13.01 2.40
CA ALA A 578 -22.24 -11.92 3.06
C ALA A 578 -21.32 -11.13 4.03
N ARG A 579 -21.51 -9.81 4.04
CA ARG A 579 -20.86 -8.91 5.02
C ARG A 579 -21.88 -8.59 6.11
N ARG A 580 -21.65 -9.10 7.31
CA ARG A 580 -22.43 -8.68 8.49
C ARG A 580 -21.84 -7.39 9.06
N GLU A 581 -22.69 -6.42 9.34
CA GLU A 581 -22.30 -5.20 10.04
C GLU A 581 -22.31 -5.42 11.56
N VAL A 582 -21.39 -4.74 12.24
CA VAL A 582 -21.36 -4.75 13.71
C VAL A 582 -22.52 -3.87 14.20
N VAL A 583 -23.43 -4.47 14.94
CA VAL A 583 -24.50 -3.72 15.63
C VAL A 583 -23.84 -2.88 16.73
N LYS A 584 -23.86 -1.55 16.57
CA LYS A 584 -23.43 -0.66 17.66
C LYS A 584 -24.50 -0.72 18.74
N GLU A 585 -24.13 -1.20 19.93
CA GLU A 585 -24.97 -0.99 21.09
C GLU A 585 -25.16 0.53 21.24
N GLU A 586 -26.40 0.98 21.17
CA GLU A 586 -26.77 2.34 21.56
C GLU A 586 -26.55 2.44 23.07
N ASN A 587 -25.47 3.12 23.51
CA ASN A 587 -25.18 3.47 24.88
C ASN A 587 -26.08 4.63 25.35
#